data_0f5e1bf07a8885981d88570ed0c4c49e
#
_entry.id   0f5e1bf07a8885981d88570ed0c4c49e
#
_cell.length_a   1.000
_cell.length_b   1.000
_cell.length_c   1.000
_cell.angle_alpha   90.00
_cell.angle_beta   90.00
_cell.angle_gamma   90.00
#
_symmetry.space_group_name_H-M   'P 1'
#
loop_
_entity.id
_entity.type
_entity.pdbx_description
1 polymer ?
#
loop_
_entity_poly.entity_id
_entity_poly.type
_entity_poly.pdbx_seq_one_letter_code
_entity_poly.pdbx_strand_id
1 'polypeptide(L)'
;KGTKYTVIGLQDAVDARPDIALFSAGGTTSELWAPKFAEVGCTVVDNSSAWRMDPTKKLIVPEINGNVLTKEDKIIANPNCSTIQLVMALAPLHKKYKMKRVVISTYQSVSGTGVKAVQQLENETKGIKGEMAYHYPINRNAIPQCDVFLDNGYTKEEMKLVKEPKKILNDDSFSVTATAVRIPTAGGHSEAVNVQFENDFDVSEVRKLLSETPGVIVQDNLDTNTYPMPMYANNKDEVFVGRIRRDESQPNTLNMWIVADNLRKGAATNTIQIGEYLIENNLV
;
A
#
# COMPACT_ATOMS: atom_id res chain seq x y z
N LYS A 1 -0.77 -3.61 -25.44
CA LYS A 1 0.13 -4.63 -26.00
C LYS A 1 -0.43 -5.23 -27.30
N GLY A 2 -1.11 -4.41 -28.14
CA GLY A 2 -1.58 -4.79 -29.48
C GLY A 2 -2.98 -5.37 -29.57
N THR A 3 -3.58 -5.86 -28.49
CA THR A 3 -4.95 -6.36 -28.50
C THR A 3 -5.93 -5.20 -28.36
N LYS A 4 -6.92 -5.14 -29.24
CA LYS A 4 -8.00 -4.15 -29.18
C LYS A 4 -9.14 -4.71 -28.32
N TYR A 5 -9.61 -3.90 -27.36
CA TYR A 5 -10.79 -4.20 -26.56
C TYR A 5 -11.86 -3.14 -26.79
N THR A 6 -13.13 -3.55 -26.83
CA THR A 6 -14.24 -2.60 -26.86
C THR A 6 -14.53 -2.14 -25.44
N VAL A 7 -14.49 -0.81 -25.24
CA VAL A 7 -14.92 -0.20 -23.98
C VAL A 7 -16.45 -0.12 -23.99
N ILE A 8 -17.07 -0.58 -22.91
CA ILE A 8 -18.53 -0.57 -22.73
C ILE A 8 -18.91 0.34 -21.56
N GLY A 9 -20.18 0.73 -21.47
CA GLY A 9 -20.73 1.48 -20.36
C GLY A 9 -20.77 0.66 -19.07
N LEU A 10 -20.82 1.35 -17.92
CA LEU A 10 -20.87 0.68 -16.62
C LEU A 10 -22.14 -0.15 -16.44
N GLN A 11 -23.29 0.31 -16.97
CA GLN A 11 -24.52 -0.48 -16.94
C GLN A 11 -24.41 -1.75 -17.79
N ASP A 12 -23.87 -1.64 -19.00
CA ASP A 12 -23.64 -2.80 -19.87
C ASP A 12 -22.71 -3.83 -19.21
N ALA A 13 -21.73 -3.34 -18.45
CA ALA A 13 -20.82 -4.22 -17.70
C ALA A 13 -21.53 -4.93 -16.54
N VAL A 14 -22.46 -4.29 -15.84
CA VAL A 14 -23.32 -4.94 -14.83
C VAL A 14 -24.22 -6.00 -15.48
N ASP A 15 -24.85 -5.63 -16.62
CA ASP A 15 -25.75 -6.54 -17.35
C ASP A 15 -25.03 -7.77 -17.90
N ALA A 16 -23.74 -7.66 -18.19
CA ALA A 16 -22.88 -8.76 -18.60
C ALA A 16 -22.57 -9.77 -17.49
N ARG A 17 -22.85 -9.43 -16.20
CA ARG A 17 -22.68 -10.27 -15.02
C ARG A 17 -21.30 -10.96 -14.95
N PRO A 18 -20.19 -10.20 -14.92
CA PRO A 18 -18.88 -10.81 -14.78
C PRO A 18 -18.72 -11.46 -13.38
N ASP A 19 -17.92 -12.51 -13.27
CA ASP A 19 -17.64 -13.14 -11.97
C ASP A 19 -16.83 -12.19 -11.04
N ILE A 20 -15.88 -11.46 -11.62
CA ILE A 20 -15.00 -10.51 -10.89
C ILE A 20 -14.95 -9.18 -11.65
N ALA A 21 -15.00 -8.07 -10.90
CA ALA A 21 -14.75 -6.74 -11.43
C ALA A 21 -13.65 -6.02 -10.62
N LEU A 22 -12.61 -5.54 -11.31
CA LEU A 22 -11.53 -4.77 -10.70
C LEU A 22 -11.83 -3.28 -10.86
N PHE A 23 -12.03 -2.57 -9.76
CA PHE A 23 -12.37 -1.15 -9.74
C PHE A 23 -11.15 -0.27 -9.47
N SER A 24 -10.93 0.73 -10.32
CA SER A 24 -9.87 1.73 -10.17
C SER A 24 -10.32 3.11 -10.71
N ALA A 25 -11.61 3.43 -10.57
CA ALA A 25 -12.24 4.65 -11.11
C ALA A 25 -12.55 5.71 -10.05
N GLY A 26 -11.98 5.59 -8.86
CA GLY A 26 -12.19 6.51 -7.73
C GLY A 26 -13.40 6.17 -6.85
N GLY A 27 -13.43 6.79 -5.65
CA GLY A 27 -14.39 6.44 -4.60
C GLY A 27 -15.84 6.64 -5.00
N THR A 28 -16.20 7.81 -5.54
CA THR A 28 -17.58 8.11 -5.94
C THR A 28 -18.15 7.11 -6.96
N THR A 29 -17.33 6.70 -7.93
CA THR A 29 -17.74 5.68 -8.90
C THR A 29 -17.91 4.33 -8.21
N SER A 30 -17.03 3.98 -7.29
CA SER A 30 -17.10 2.72 -6.56
C SER A 30 -18.32 2.67 -5.65
N GLU A 31 -18.62 3.72 -4.89
CA GLU A 31 -19.80 3.82 -4.02
C GLU A 31 -21.11 3.63 -4.80
N LEU A 32 -21.19 4.19 -6.02
CA LEU A 32 -22.37 4.11 -6.86
C LEU A 32 -22.54 2.76 -7.57
N TRP A 33 -21.43 2.15 -7.99
CA TRP A 33 -21.49 1.01 -8.91
C TRP A 33 -21.12 -0.33 -8.27
N ALA A 34 -20.24 -0.38 -7.28
CA ALA A 34 -19.86 -1.65 -6.67
C ALA A 34 -21.05 -2.42 -6.09
N PRO A 35 -22.03 -1.77 -5.42
CA PRO A 35 -23.23 -2.46 -4.97
C PRO A 35 -24.04 -3.10 -6.12
N LYS A 36 -24.17 -2.42 -7.27
CA LYS A 36 -24.90 -2.93 -8.42
C LYS A 36 -24.25 -4.18 -9.04
N PHE A 37 -22.92 -4.22 -9.08
CA PHE A 37 -22.17 -5.41 -9.48
C PHE A 37 -22.38 -6.55 -8.48
N ALA A 38 -22.32 -6.23 -7.18
CA ALA A 38 -22.56 -7.22 -6.12
C ALA A 38 -23.97 -7.83 -6.16
N GLU A 39 -25.00 -7.04 -6.47
CA GLU A 39 -26.41 -7.47 -6.61
C GLU A 39 -26.61 -8.51 -7.73
N VAL A 40 -25.81 -8.46 -8.80
CA VAL A 40 -25.86 -9.45 -9.87
C VAL A 40 -24.93 -10.66 -9.64
N GLY A 41 -24.29 -10.73 -8.44
CA GLY A 41 -23.44 -11.85 -8.02
C GLY A 41 -21.94 -11.64 -8.29
N CYS A 42 -21.55 -10.56 -8.95
CA CYS A 42 -20.17 -10.23 -9.23
C CYS A 42 -19.40 -9.88 -7.95
N THR A 43 -18.17 -10.37 -7.80
CA THR A 43 -17.27 -9.96 -6.73
C THR A 43 -16.42 -8.79 -7.20
N VAL A 44 -16.55 -7.65 -6.50
CA VAL A 44 -15.82 -6.41 -6.80
C VAL A 44 -14.56 -6.34 -5.94
N VAL A 45 -13.40 -6.13 -6.55
CA VAL A 45 -12.15 -5.78 -5.87
C VAL A 45 -11.87 -4.30 -6.14
N ASP A 46 -12.00 -3.46 -5.10
CA ASP A 46 -11.94 -2.01 -5.25
C ASP A 46 -10.62 -1.41 -4.76
N ASN A 47 -9.93 -0.71 -5.65
CA ASN A 47 -8.67 -0.04 -5.36
C ASN A 47 -8.86 1.40 -4.79
N SER A 48 -10.08 1.90 -4.72
CA SER A 48 -10.36 3.21 -4.12
C SER A 48 -10.34 3.15 -2.58
N SER A 49 -10.50 4.29 -1.94
CA SER A 49 -10.61 4.36 -0.48
C SER A 49 -12.05 4.19 0.06
N ALA A 50 -13.05 4.01 -0.82
CA ALA A 50 -14.47 4.03 -0.45
C ALA A 50 -14.83 3.00 0.63
N TRP A 51 -14.35 1.77 0.49
CA TRP A 51 -14.76 0.66 1.35
C TRP A 51 -13.72 0.25 2.41
N ARG A 52 -12.52 0.86 2.40
CA ARG A 52 -11.41 0.40 3.24
C ARG A 52 -11.74 0.40 4.73
N MET A 53 -12.47 1.40 5.21
CA MET A 53 -12.83 1.52 6.62
C MET A 53 -14.29 1.14 6.91
N ASP A 54 -15.04 0.68 5.92
CA ASP A 54 -16.36 0.07 6.16
C ASP A 54 -16.20 -1.22 6.97
N PRO A 55 -16.82 -1.34 8.16
CA PRO A 55 -16.67 -2.51 9.02
C PRO A 55 -17.23 -3.81 8.42
N THR A 56 -18.12 -3.69 7.43
CA THR A 56 -18.73 -4.84 6.74
C THR A 56 -17.93 -5.32 5.53
N LYS A 57 -16.92 -4.56 5.11
CA LYS A 57 -16.07 -4.89 3.95
C LYS A 57 -14.67 -5.26 4.40
N LYS A 58 -14.12 -6.31 3.80
CA LYS A 58 -12.78 -6.79 4.12
C LYS A 58 -11.72 -5.97 3.40
N LEU A 59 -10.62 -5.70 4.09
CA LEU A 59 -9.44 -4.98 3.59
C LEU A 59 -8.30 -6.00 3.47
N ILE A 60 -7.89 -6.33 2.24
CA ILE A 60 -7.16 -7.56 1.97
C ILE A 60 -5.76 -7.32 1.37
N VAL A 61 -4.79 -7.97 1.99
CA VAL A 61 -3.47 -8.30 1.41
C VAL A 61 -3.38 -9.83 1.40
N PRO A 62 -3.46 -10.50 0.25
CA PRO A 62 -3.64 -11.95 0.19
C PRO A 62 -2.64 -12.76 1.01
N GLU A 63 -1.38 -12.37 1.02
CA GLU A 63 -0.31 -13.05 1.75
C GLU A 63 -0.47 -12.96 3.28
N ILE A 64 -1.26 -12.01 3.77
CA ILE A 64 -1.43 -11.74 5.21
C ILE A 64 -2.76 -12.26 5.71
N ASN A 65 -3.84 -11.89 5.07
CA ASN A 65 -5.19 -12.13 5.54
C ASN A 65 -6.17 -12.61 4.46
N GLY A 66 -5.70 -13.15 3.32
CA GLY A 66 -6.57 -13.72 2.29
C GLY A 66 -7.52 -14.81 2.83
N ASN A 67 -7.07 -15.55 3.84
CA ASN A 67 -7.81 -16.64 4.47
C ASN A 67 -9.10 -16.20 5.20
N VAL A 68 -9.35 -14.91 5.39
CA VAL A 68 -10.61 -14.42 5.98
C VAL A 68 -11.72 -14.22 4.93
N LEU A 69 -11.39 -14.32 3.63
CA LEU A 69 -12.36 -14.18 2.54
C LEU A 69 -13.30 -15.36 2.46
N THR A 70 -14.55 -15.07 2.12
CA THR A 70 -15.63 -16.03 1.92
C THR A 70 -16.41 -15.71 0.65
N LYS A 71 -17.30 -16.60 0.19
CA LYS A 71 -18.16 -16.38 -0.99
C LYS A 71 -19.14 -15.21 -0.85
N GLU A 72 -19.45 -14.84 0.38
CA GLU A 72 -20.37 -13.76 0.73
C GLU A 72 -19.72 -12.37 0.58
N ASP A 73 -18.39 -12.29 0.48
CA ASP A 73 -17.65 -11.04 0.32
C ASP A 73 -17.71 -10.54 -1.12
N LYS A 74 -18.79 -9.81 -1.46
CA LYS A 74 -19.01 -9.30 -2.82
C LYS A 74 -18.39 -7.93 -3.10
N ILE A 75 -17.92 -7.23 -2.08
CA ILE A 75 -17.10 -6.01 -2.23
C ILE A 75 -15.91 -6.12 -1.30
N ILE A 76 -14.72 -6.17 -1.89
CA ILE A 76 -13.43 -6.36 -1.20
C ILE A 76 -12.58 -5.12 -1.46
N ALA A 77 -12.06 -4.51 -0.39
CA ALA A 77 -11.21 -3.33 -0.49
C ALA A 77 -9.72 -3.70 -0.63
N ASN A 78 -9.06 -3.07 -1.59
CA ASN A 78 -7.61 -3.08 -1.74
C ASN A 78 -7.01 -1.95 -0.89
N PRO A 79 -6.02 -2.20 -0.02
CA PRO A 79 -5.48 -1.17 0.88
C PRO A 79 -4.73 -0.04 0.16
N ASN A 80 -4.36 0.98 0.92
CA ASN A 80 -3.48 2.05 0.48
C ASN A 80 -2.08 1.50 0.11
N CYS A 81 -1.44 2.13 -0.87
CA CYS A 81 -0.15 1.67 -1.41
C CYS A 81 0.95 1.59 -0.34
N SER A 82 1.06 2.61 0.51
CA SER A 82 2.01 2.59 1.62
C SER A 82 1.61 1.58 2.70
N THR A 83 0.30 1.42 2.96
CA THR A 83 -0.18 0.40 3.90
C THR A 83 0.21 -1.02 3.47
N ILE A 84 0.06 -1.36 2.18
CA ILE A 84 0.37 -2.72 1.69
C ILE A 84 1.83 -3.07 1.97
N GLN A 85 2.78 -2.22 1.54
CA GLN A 85 4.20 -2.49 1.75
C GLN A 85 4.58 -2.54 3.23
N LEU A 86 3.98 -1.67 4.05
CA LEU A 86 4.17 -1.64 5.49
C LEU A 86 3.75 -2.95 6.15
N VAL A 87 2.52 -3.41 5.91
CA VAL A 87 2.00 -4.61 6.57
C VAL A 87 2.66 -5.89 6.07
N MET A 88 3.15 -5.94 4.83
CA MET A 88 3.95 -7.06 4.34
C MET A 88 5.22 -7.30 5.18
N ALA A 89 5.87 -6.23 5.63
CA ALA A 89 7.02 -6.33 6.52
C ALA A 89 6.61 -6.51 7.99
N LEU A 90 5.56 -5.84 8.45
CA LEU A 90 5.20 -5.83 9.87
C LEU A 90 4.39 -7.05 10.33
N ALA A 91 3.56 -7.66 9.49
CA ALA A 91 2.70 -8.77 9.88
C ALA A 91 3.45 -9.98 10.47
N PRO A 92 4.52 -10.50 9.84
CA PRO A 92 5.30 -11.61 10.40
C PRO A 92 5.98 -11.21 11.73
N LEU A 93 6.46 -9.98 11.84
CA LEU A 93 7.09 -9.46 13.05
C LEU A 93 6.07 -9.29 14.17
N HIS A 94 4.88 -8.76 13.87
CA HIS A 94 3.79 -8.62 14.82
C HIS A 94 3.32 -9.97 15.37
N LYS A 95 3.17 -10.95 14.49
CA LYS A 95 2.80 -12.32 14.88
C LYS A 95 3.78 -12.92 15.90
N LYS A 96 5.09 -12.64 15.73
CA LYS A 96 6.14 -13.23 16.57
C LYS A 96 6.46 -12.39 17.82
N TYR A 97 6.58 -11.07 17.67
CA TYR A 97 7.13 -10.21 18.71
C TYR A 97 6.12 -9.26 19.36
N LYS A 98 4.90 -9.11 18.80
CA LYS A 98 3.81 -8.24 19.26
C LYS A 98 4.18 -6.76 19.25
N MET A 99 3.69 -6.04 18.26
CA MET A 99 3.89 -4.59 18.17
C MET A 99 3.17 -3.86 19.32
N LYS A 100 3.83 -2.83 19.83
CA LYS A 100 3.27 -1.86 20.79
C LYS A 100 3.09 -0.49 20.15
N ARG A 101 4.09 -0.06 19.38
CA ARG A 101 4.09 1.26 18.76
C ARG A 101 4.83 1.23 17.44
N VAL A 102 4.28 1.92 16.44
CA VAL A 102 4.90 2.08 15.12
C VAL A 102 4.97 3.57 14.79
N VAL A 103 6.14 4.05 14.40
CA VAL A 103 6.37 5.39 13.86
C VAL A 103 6.81 5.24 12.42
N ILE A 104 6.14 5.94 11.51
CA ILE A 104 6.36 5.82 10.08
C ILE A 104 6.64 7.20 9.50
N SER A 105 7.72 7.32 8.74
CA SER A 105 7.92 8.44 7.82
C SER A 105 7.97 7.90 6.41
N THR A 106 7.02 8.32 5.58
CA THR A 106 6.99 7.87 4.18
C THR A 106 7.70 8.87 3.26
N TYR A 107 8.33 8.35 2.23
CA TYR A 107 8.97 9.09 1.14
C TYR A 107 8.33 8.61 -0.16
N GLN A 108 7.24 9.30 -0.53
CA GLN A 108 6.35 8.84 -1.59
C GLN A 108 6.67 9.48 -2.93
N SER A 109 6.75 8.65 -3.98
CA SER A 109 6.91 9.11 -5.36
C SER A 109 5.68 9.89 -5.85
N VAL A 110 5.90 10.77 -6.82
CA VAL A 110 4.83 11.58 -7.44
C VAL A 110 3.78 10.73 -8.16
N SER A 111 4.12 9.52 -8.60
CA SER A 111 3.19 8.60 -9.28
C SER A 111 1.97 8.24 -8.41
N GLY A 112 2.10 8.29 -7.08
CA GLY A 112 0.98 8.07 -6.17
C GLY A 112 -0.11 9.16 -6.23
N THR A 113 0.22 10.36 -6.73
CA THR A 113 -0.76 11.43 -7.00
C THR A 113 -1.36 11.31 -8.40
N GLY A 114 -0.70 10.58 -9.30
CA GLY A 114 -1.16 10.33 -10.67
C GLY A 114 -0.38 11.07 -11.74
N VAL A 115 -0.85 10.94 -12.98
CA VAL A 115 -0.15 11.40 -14.19
C VAL A 115 0.19 12.91 -14.17
N LYS A 116 -0.69 13.76 -13.63
CA LYS A 116 -0.45 15.20 -13.53
C LYS A 116 0.78 15.54 -12.69
N ALA A 117 0.99 14.81 -11.58
CA ALA A 117 2.14 15.04 -10.71
C ALA A 117 3.45 14.54 -11.34
N VAL A 118 3.40 13.44 -12.07
CA VAL A 118 4.54 12.96 -12.87
C VAL A 118 4.90 14.01 -13.92
N GLN A 119 3.91 14.54 -14.64
CA GLN A 119 4.13 15.57 -15.65
C GLN A 119 4.67 16.87 -15.05
N GLN A 120 4.20 17.27 -13.85
CA GLN A 120 4.76 18.41 -13.12
C GLN A 120 6.25 18.21 -12.84
N LEU A 121 6.64 17.06 -12.28
CA LEU A 121 8.05 16.76 -12.00
C LEU A 121 8.91 16.79 -13.27
N GLU A 122 8.43 16.21 -14.36
CA GLU A 122 9.13 16.23 -15.65
C GLU A 122 9.29 17.63 -16.21
N ASN A 123 8.23 18.43 -16.16
CA ASN A 123 8.26 19.82 -16.62
C ASN A 123 9.24 20.66 -15.80
N GLU A 124 9.16 20.58 -14.48
CA GLU A 124 10.06 21.30 -13.58
C GLU A 124 11.53 20.88 -13.77
N THR A 125 11.78 19.59 -14.00
CA THR A 125 13.14 19.08 -14.29
C THR A 125 13.72 19.65 -15.58
N LYS A 126 12.86 19.90 -16.57
CA LYS A 126 13.24 20.51 -17.87
C LYS A 126 13.18 22.04 -17.87
N GLY A 127 12.82 22.68 -16.75
CA GLY A 127 12.60 24.14 -16.66
C GLY A 127 11.39 24.64 -17.45
N ILE A 128 10.43 23.77 -17.73
CA ILE A 128 9.19 24.08 -18.47
C ILE A 128 8.10 24.48 -17.46
N LYS A 129 7.41 25.59 -17.70
CA LYS A 129 6.20 25.95 -16.95
C LYS A 129 5.03 25.08 -17.41
N GLY A 130 4.28 24.53 -16.46
CA GLY A 130 3.14 23.66 -16.73
C GLY A 130 2.11 23.68 -15.60
N GLU A 131 1.09 22.84 -15.74
CA GLU A 131 0.08 22.64 -14.68
C GLU A 131 0.74 22.04 -13.43
N MET A 132 0.37 22.54 -12.27
CA MET A 132 0.87 22.07 -10.97
C MET A 132 -0.18 21.17 -10.29
N ALA A 133 0.23 19.97 -9.92
CA ALA A 133 -0.56 19.05 -9.09
C ALA A 133 -0.38 19.35 -7.58
N TYR A 134 0.71 20.00 -7.22
CA TYR A 134 1.01 20.42 -5.85
C TYR A 134 1.01 21.95 -5.74
N HIS A 135 0.83 22.47 -4.53
CA HIS A 135 0.93 23.93 -4.26
C HIS A 135 2.36 24.47 -4.44
N TYR A 136 3.36 23.62 -4.31
CA TYR A 136 4.77 23.99 -4.39
C TYR A 136 5.50 23.16 -5.45
N PRO A 137 6.60 23.66 -5.99
CA PRO A 137 7.48 22.88 -6.86
C PRO A 137 7.94 21.61 -6.13
N ILE A 138 7.93 20.49 -6.86
CA ILE A 138 8.37 19.20 -6.33
C ILE A 138 9.83 18.88 -6.70
N ASN A 139 10.33 19.39 -7.83
CA ASN A 139 11.69 19.14 -8.24
C ASN A 139 12.68 19.72 -7.21
N ARG A 140 13.61 18.90 -6.72
CA ARG A 140 14.58 19.23 -5.65
C ARG A 140 13.94 19.67 -4.33
N ASN A 141 12.75 19.17 -4.05
CA ASN A 141 11.99 19.52 -2.85
C ASN A 141 11.42 18.27 -2.17
N ALA A 142 11.05 18.41 -0.89
CA ALA A 142 10.28 17.43 -0.13
C ALA A 142 9.05 18.15 0.44
N ILE A 143 7.85 17.68 0.08
CA ILE A 143 6.59 18.30 0.49
C ILE A 143 5.98 17.42 1.60
N PRO A 144 5.91 17.87 2.87
CA PRO A 144 5.37 17.08 3.97
C PRO A 144 3.84 17.10 3.99
N GLN A 145 3.26 16.76 2.85
CA GLN A 145 1.81 16.66 2.65
C GLN A 145 1.50 15.67 1.54
N CYS A 146 0.77 14.62 1.89
CA CYS A 146 0.11 13.73 0.95
C CYS A 146 -1.38 13.70 1.29
N ASP A 147 -2.25 14.03 0.31
CA ASP A 147 -3.69 14.20 0.49
C ASP A 147 -4.03 15.47 1.33
N VAL A 148 -5.29 15.67 1.70
CA VAL A 148 -5.79 16.86 2.43
C VAL A 148 -5.58 16.73 3.93
N PHE A 149 -5.38 17.86 4.61
CA PHE A 149 -5.32 17.92 6.05
C PHE A 149 -6.68 17.69 6.72
N LEU A 150 -6.64 17.11 7.90
CA LEU A 150 -7.77 16.92 8.80
C LEU A 150 -7.63 17.86 10.02
N ASP A 151 -8.68 18.02 10.78
CA ASP A 151 -8.74 18.92 11.95
C ASP A 151 -7.74 18.57 13.06
N ASN A 152 -7.27 17.32 13.10
CA ASN A 152 -6.28 16.83 14.05
C ASN A 152 -4.82 17.08 13.60
N GLY A 153 -4.61 17.77 12.48
CA GLY A 153 -3.29 18.08 11.92
C GLY A 153 -2.67 16.97 11.08
N TYR A 154 -3.25 15.77 11.05
CA TYR A 154 -2.84 14.71 10.14
C TYR A 154 -3.43 14.93 8.75
N THR A 155 -2.80 14.35 7.72
CA THR A 155 -3.44 14.21 6.41
C THR A 155 -4.30 12.94 6.34
N LYS A 156 -5.20 12.86 5.36
CA LYS A 156 -5.96 11.62 5.09
C LYS A 156 -5.03 10.46 4.78
N GLU A 157 -3.91 10.70 4.10
CA GLU A 157 -2.92 9.67 3.78
C GLU A 157 -2.29 9.09 5.06
N GLU A 158 -1.90 9.94 5.99
CA GLU A 158 -1.33 9.51 7.28
C GLU A 158 -2.35 8.70 8.10
N MET A 159 -3.62 9.10 8.07
CA MET A 159 -4.67 8.36 8.78
C MET A 159 -4.97 6.97 8.16
N LYS A 160 -4.70 6.76 6.87
CA LYS A 160 -4.73 5.41 6.28
C LYS A 160 -3.67 4.53 6.92
N LEU A 161 -2.43 5.02 7.02
CA LEU A 161 -1.33 4.31 7.70
C LEU A 161 -1.61 4.03 9.19
N VAL A 162 -2.37 4.88 9.85
CA VAL A 162 -2.77 4.67 11.25
C VAL A 162 -3.86 3.61 11.40
N LYS A 163 -4.84 3.57 10.50
CA LYS A 163 -6.06 2.76 10.67
C LYS A 163 -6.04 1.43 9.91
N GLU A 164 -5.58 1.45 8.65
CA GLU A 164 -5.65 0.28 7.78
C GLU A 164 -4.82 -0.91 8.30
N PRO A 165 -3.58 -0.74 8.84
CA PRO A 165 -2.81 -1.86 9.39
C PRO A 165 -3.54 -2.59 10.51
N LYS A 166 -4.23 -1.87 11.39
CA LYS A 166 -5.02 -2.44 12.49
C LYS A 166 -6.16 -3.32 11.95
N LYS A 167 -6.87 -2.83 10.93
CA LYS A 167 -7.94 -3.60 10.28
C LYS A 167 -7.42 -4.84 9.57
N ILE A 168 -6.30 -4.74 8.84
CA ILE A 168 -5.70 -5.87 8.11
C ILE A 168 -5.20 -6.94 9.09
N LEU A 169 -4.54 -6.53 10.19
CA LEU A 169 -4.01 -7.43 11.20
C LEU A 169 -5.05 -7.87 12.22
N ASN A 170 -6.26 -7.30 12.17
CA ASN A 170 -7.34 -7.51 13.12
C ASN A 170 -6.88 -7.33 14.59
N ASP A 171 -6.11 -6.27 14.84
CA ASP A 171 -5.56 -5.95 16.15
C ASP A 171 -5.45 -4.43 16.35
N ASP A 172 -6.11 -3.91 17.39
CA ASP A 172 -6.10 -2.50 17.77
C ASP A 172 -5.15 -2.19 18.94
N SER A 173 -4.43 -3.21 19.46
CA SER A 173 -3.62 -3.09 20.67
C SER A 173 -2.37 -2.20 20.52
N PHE A 174 -1.88 -2.00 19.30
CA PHE A 174 -0.70 -1.20 19.03
C PHE A 174 -1.03 0.23 18.56
N SER A 175 -0.16 1.17 18.89
CA SER A 175 -0.28 2.58 18.48
C SER A 175 0.51 2.84 17.20
N VAL A 176 -0.04 3.70 16.33
CA VAL A 176 0.63 4.09 15.08
C VAL A 176 0.59 5.60 14.92
N THR A 177 1.69 6.19 14.47
CA THR A 177 1.75 7.58 13.98
C THR A 177 2.54 7.63 12.68
N ALA A 178 2.17 8.55 11.80
CA ALA A 178 2.79 8.66 10.49
C ALA A 178 3.00 10.12 10.09
N THR A 179 4.06 10.36 9.30
CA THR A 179 4.28 11.59 8.54
C THR A 179 4.50 11.21 7.08
N ALA A 180 3.66 11.72 6.19
CA ALA A 180 3.71 11.39 4.78
C ALA A 180 4.34 12.53 3.97
N VAL A 181 5.45 12.23 3.29
CA VAL A 181 6.23 13.20 2.53
C VAL A 181 6.25 12.83 1.05
N ARG A 182 5.95 13.80 0.19
CA ARG A 182 6.13 13.66 -1.26
C ARG A 182 7.54 14.04 -1.65
N ILE A 183 8.22 13.20 -2.42
CA ILE A 183 9.58 13.39 -2.92
C ILE A 183 9.64 13.33 -4.44
N PRO A 184 10.68 13.90 -5.09
CA PRO A 184 10.79 14.01 -6.55
C PRO A 184 11.27 12.70 -7.20
N THR A 185 10.59 11.59 -6.93
CA THR A 185 10.81 10.30 -7.58
C THR A 185 9.59 9.90 -8.40
N ALA A 186 9.78 9.26 -9.55
CA ALA A 186 8.70 8.91 -10.45
C ALA A 186 8.04 7.55 -10.12
N GLY A 187 8.71 6.66 -9.40
CA GLY A 187 8.19 5.34 -9.03
C GLY A 187 8.77 4.83 -7.73
N GLY A 188 8.00 3.98 -7.05
CA GLY A 188 8.35 3.40 -5.77
C GLY A 188 8.14 4.34 -4.57
N HIS A 189 7.52 3.82 -3.51
CA HIS A 189 7.42 4.48 -2.21
C HIS A 189 8.44 3.87 -1.26
N SER A 190 9.00 4.71 -0.39
CA SER A 190 9.90 4.29 0.67
C SER A 190 9.35 4.68 2.02
N GLU A 191 9.69 3.90 3.06
CA GLU A 191 9.25 4.15 4.44
C GLU A 191 10.40 3.92 5.40
N ALA A 192 10.67 4.91 6.26
CA ALA A 192 11.45 4.73 7.46
C ALA A 192 10.50 4.32 8.58
N VAL A 193 10.69 3.12 9.09
CA VAL A 193 9.82 2.54 10.12
C VAL A 193 10.61 2.29 11.38
N ASN A 194 10.08 2.80 12.50
CA ASN A 194 10.53 2.49 13.85
C ASN A 194 9.40 1.75 14.55
N VAL A 195 9.64 0.51 14.96
CA VAL A 195 8.63 -0.34 15.58
C VAL A 195 9.11 -0.87 16.92
N GLN A 196 8.34 -0.61 17.98
CA GLN A 196 8.55 -1.16 19.29
C GLN A 196 7.70 -2.42 19.48
N PHE A 197 8.31 -3.46 20.04
CA PHE A 197 7.66 -4.73 20.35
C PHE A 197 7.48 -4.94 21.85
N GLU A 198 6.56 -5.85 22.23
CA GLU A 198 6.45 -6.33 23.61
C GLU A 198 7.60 -7.26 23.96
N ASN A 199 7.93 -8.18 23.05
CA ASN A 199 8.97 -9.17 23.23
C ASN A 199 10.27 -8.72 22.59
N ASP A 200 11.39 -9.07 23.20
CA ASP A 200 12.71 -8.84 22.64
C ASP A 200 12.94 -9.70 21.39
N PHE A 201 13.89 -9.29 20.55
CA PHE A 201 14.19 -9.95 19.28
C PHE A 201 15.69 -9.99 19.01
N ASP A 202 16.11 -10.94 18.22
CA ASP A 202 17.42 -10.95 17.60
C ASP A 202 17.33 -10.42 16.15
N VAL A 203 18.27 -9.54 15.76
CA VAL A 203 18.25 -8.90 14.43
C VAL A 203 18.47 -9.92 13.31
N SER A 204 19.25 -10.97 13.57
CA SER A 204 19.48 -12.05 12.60
C SER A 204 18.21 -12.88 12.38
N GLU A 205 17.45 -13.14 13.45
CA GLU A 205 16.12 -13.77 13.37
C GLU A 205 15.11 -12.92 12.60
N VAL A 206 15.11 -11.60 12.83
CA VAL A 206 14.24 -10.67 12.07
C VAL A 206 14.56 -10.74 10.57
N ARG A 207 15.86 -10.69 10.19
CA ARG A 207 16.24 -10.83 8.78
C ARG A 207 15.81 -12.17 8.20
N LYS A 208 16.02 -13.25 8.93
CA LYS A 208 15.59 -14.59 8.50
C LYS A 208 14.08 -14.65 8.31
N LEU A 209 13.30 -14.21 9.29
CA LEU A 209 11.83 -14.21 9.22
C LEU A 209 11.31 -13.41 8.03
N LEU A 210 11.87 -12.23 7.77
CA LEU A 210 11.51 -11.41 6.62
C LEU A 210 11.92 -12.07 5.30
N SER A 211 13.09 -12.72 5.23
CA SER A 211 13.53 -13.41 4.01
C SER A 211 12.72 -14.66 3.69
N GLU A 212 12.06 -15.25 4.67
CA GLU A 212 11.15 -16.40 4.52
C GLU A 212 9.69 -15.95 4.25
N THR A 213 9.40 -14.64 4.31
CA THR A 213 8.06 -14.10 4.09
C THR A 213 7.77 -14.00 2.59
N PRO A 214 6.72 -14.66 2.07
CA PRO A 214 6.35 -14.56 0.66
C PRO A 214 6.14 -13.11 0.21
N GLY A 215 6.70 -12.75 -0.94
CA GLY A 215 6.61 -11.40 -1.50
C GLY A 215 7.52 -10.36 -0.84
N VAL A 216 8.37 -10.75 0.11
CA VAL A 216 9.37 -9.88 0.74
C VAL A 216 10.78 -10.29 0.33
N ILE A 217 11.62 -9.31 -0.03
CA ILE A 217 13.04 -9.50 -0.31
C ILE A 217 13.85 -8.65 0.67
N VAL A 218 14.76 -9.29 1.41
CA VAL A 218 15.72 -8.61 2.28
C VAL A 218 16.94 -8.17 1.47
N GLN A 219 17.18 -6.86 1.42
CA GLN A 219 18.37 -6.22 0.85
C GLN A 219 19.07 -5.44 1.94
N ASP A 220 19.97 -6.10 2.70
CA ASP A 220 20.57 -5.52 3.90
C ASP A 220 22.02 -6.00 4.09
N ASN A 221 22.90 -5.60 3.17
CA ASN A 221 24.33 -5.87 3.27
C ASN A 221 25.10 -4.53 3.36
N LEU A 222 25.67 -4.26 4.53
CA LEU A 222 26.37 -3.01 4.81
C LEU A 222 27.74 -2.96 4.14
N ASP A 223 28.42 -4.10 4.00
CA ASP A 223 29.76 -4.17 3.41
C ASP A 223 29.77 -3.82 1.93
N THR A 224 28.68 -4.14 1.24
CA THR A 224 28.48 -3.87 -0.18
C THR A 224 27.57 -2.67 -0.45
N ASN A 225 27.15 -1.93 0.57
CA ASN A 225 26.16 -0.83 0.48
C ASN A 225 24.87 -1.26 -0.23
N THR A 226 24.44 -2.50 0.02
CA THR A 226 23.19 -3.03 -0.57
C THR A 226 22.01 -2.75 0.35
N TYR A 227 21.11 -1.92 -0.11
CA TYR A 227 19.86 -1.54 0.56
C TYR A 227 18.77 -1.19 -0.46
N PRO A 228 17.48 -1.26 -0.10
CA PRO A 228 16.40 -0.98 -1.03
C PRO A 228 16.35 0.50 -1.44
N MET A 229 16.07 0.75 -2.71
CA MET A 229 15.88 2.10 -3.26
C MET A 229 14.71 2.10 -4.26
N PRO A 230 13.94 3.21 -4.37
CA PRO A 230 12.82 3.32 -5.31
C PRO A 230 13.20 2.97 -6.74
N MET A 231 14.38 3.41 -7.19
CA MET A 231 14.89 3.16 -8.55
C MET A 231 14.94 1.66 -8.90
N TYR A 232 15.30 0.81 -7.93
CA TYR A 232 15.45 -0.63 -8.16
C TYR A 232 14.20 -1.44 -7.80
N ALA A 233 13.30 -0.89 -6.99
CA ALA A 233 12.01 -1.47 -6.70
C ALA A 233 10.96 -1.19 -7.79
N ASN A 234 11.18 -0.16 -8.61
CA ASN A 234 10.28 0.21 -9.70
C ASN A 234 10.11 -0.94 -10.70
N ASN A 235 8.88 -1.22 -11.09
CA ASN A 235 8.46 -2.35 -11.95
C ASN A 235 8.69 -3.74 -11.33
N LYS A 236 8.84 -3.83 -10.00
CA LYS A 236 8.90 -5.09 -9.25
C LYS A 236 7.60 -5.31 -8.47
N ASP A 237 7.27 -6.58 -8.22
CA ASP A 237 6.06 -6.95 -7.46
C ASP A 237 6.37 -7.25 -5.99
N GLU A 238 7.64 -7.31 -5.62
CA GLU A 238 8.07 -7.61 -4.27
C GLU A 238 8.17 -6.35 -3.41
N VAL A 239 8.10 -6.54 -2.10
CA VAL A 239 8.42 -5.54 -1.08
C VAL A 239 9.85 -5.77 -0.61
N PHE A 240 10.68 -4.74 -0.70
CA PHE A 240 12.09 -4.80 -0.32
C PHE A 240 12.29 -4.21 1.07
N VAL A 241 13.01 -4.92 1.93
CA VAL A 241 13.30 -4.49 3.30
C VAL A 241 14.81 -4.49 3.54
N GLY A 242 15.32 -3.41 4.14
CA GLY A 242 16.73 -3.31 4.51
C GLY A 242 16.93 -2.29 5.62
N ARG A 243 18.22 -1.95 5.90
CA ARG A 243 18.60 -1.07 7.00
C ARG A 243 18.04 -1.55 8.34
N ILE A 244 17.96 -2.87 8.50
CA ILE A 244 17.39 -3.57 9.66
C ILE A 244 18.40 -3.51 10.80
N ARG A 245 18.03 -2.82 11.90
CA ARG A 245 18.90 -2.63 13.05
C ARG A 245 18.10 -2.31 14.31
N ARG A 246 18.67 -2.60 15.47
CA ARG A 246 18.08 -2.15 16.74
C ARG A 246 18.07 -0.62 16.81
N ASP A 247 17.08 -0.09 17.49
CA ASP A 247 17.08 1.28 17.99
C ASP A 247 17.71 1.26 19.39
N GLU A 248 18.91 1.83 19.51
CA GLU A 248 19.63 1.83 20.77
C GLU A 248 19.05 2.82 21.80
N SER A 249 18.16 3.74 21.36
CA SER A 249 17.52 4.72 22.22
C SER A 249 16.28 4.21 22.95
N GLN A 250 15.72 3.05 22.51
CA GLN A 250 14.46 2.53 23.01
C GLN A 250 14.50 1.00 23.09
N PRO A 251 14.15 0.39 24.25
CA PRO A 251 14.08 -1.07 24.40
C PRO A 251 13.14 -1.74 23.40
N ASN A 252 13.51 -2.94 22.97
CA ASN A 252 12.71 -3.79 22.07
C ASN A 252 12.25 -3.08 20.79
N THR A 253 13.06 -2.16 20.29
CA THR A 253 12.68 -1.32 19.15
C THR A 253 13.60 -1.57 17.95
N LEU A 254 12.99 -1.71 16.79
CA LEU A 254 13.61 -2.00 15.51
C LEU A 254 13.45 -0.81 14.58
N ASN A 255 14.53 -0.46 13.88
CA ASN A 255 14.48 0.42 12.71
C ASN A 255 14.63 -0.41 11.43
N MET A 256 13.83 -0.09 10.40
CA MET A 256 13.94 -0.67 9.07
C MET A 256 13.59 0.34 7.98
N TRP A 257 13.97 0.03 6.77
CA TRP A 257 13.65 0.75 5.56
C TRP A 257 12.93 -0.17 4.59
N ILE A 258 11.72 0.23 4.16
CA ILE A 258 10.85 -0.56 3.30
C ILE A 258 10.64 0.18 2.00
N VAL A 259 10.73 -0.52 0.87
CA VAL A 259 10.51 0.06 -0.47
C VAL A 259 9.68 -0.90 -1.32
N ALA A 260 8.68 -0.38 -2.02
CA ALA A 260 7.94 -1.13 -3.03
C ALA A 260 7.46 -0.24 -4.16
N ASP A 261 7.15 -0.83 -5.30
CA ASP A 261 6.46 -0.14 -6.38
C ASP A 261 4.99 0.11 -5.98
N ASN A 262 4.65 1.39 -5.84
CA ASN A 262 3.34 1.83 -5.36
C ASN A 262 2.21 1.61 -6.37
N LEU A 263 2.52 1.41 -7.66
CA LEU A 263 1.53 1.12 -8.70
C LEU A 263 1.33 -0.39 -8.91
N ARG A 264 2.37 -1.20 -8.60
CA ARG A 264 2.33 -2.65 -8.71
C ARG A 264 1.84 -3.27 -7.39
N LYS A 265 2.73 -3.75 -6.52
CA LYS A 265 2.31 -4.35 -5.24
C LYS A 265 1.46 -3.38 -4.42
N GLY A 266 1.76 -2.09 -4.46
CA GLY A 266 0.97 -1.06 -3.76
C GLY A 266 -0.46 -0.85 -4.30
N ALA A 267 -0.81 -1.38 -5.48
CA ALA A 267 -2.11 -1.17 -6.10
C ALA A 267 -2.53 -2.34 -7.01
N ALA A 268 -2.13 -2.30 -8.30
CA ALA A 268 -2.65 -3.19 -9.33
C ALA A 268 -2.31 -4.66 -9.06
N THR A 269 -1.08 -4.97 -8.68
CA THR A 269 -0.66 -6.35 -8.41
C THR A 269 -1.44 -6.93 -7.23
N ASN A 270 -1.58 -6.20 -6.11
CA ASN A 270 -2.35 -6.67 -4.97
C ASN A 270 -3.84 -6.89 -5.34
N THR A 271 -4.42 -5.98 -6.15
CA THR A 271 -5.80 -6.12 -6.64
C THR A 271 -5.97 -7.39 -7.48
N ILE A 272 -5.00 -7.69 -8.38
CA ILE A 272 -5.00 -8.91 -9.19
C ILE A 272 -4.83 -10.14 -8.31
N GLN A 273 -3.89 -10.12 -7.37
CA GLN A 273 -3.65 -11.23 -6.43
C GLN A 273 -4.87 -11.53 -5.56
N ILE A 274 -5.68 -10.54 -5.19
CA ILE A 274 -6.98 -10.80 -4.54
C ILE A 274 -7.89 -11.59 -5.49
N GLY A 275 -7.97 -11.18 -6.76
CA GLY A 275 -8.75 -11.93 -7.77
C GLY A 275 -8.25 -13.37 -7.98
N GLU A 276 -6.95 -13.56 -8.07
CA GLU A 276 -6.32 -14.89 -8.17
C GLU A 276 -6.64 -15.73 -6.94
N TYR A 277 -6.51 -15.17 -5.74
CA TYR A 277 -6.86 -15.84 -4.48
C TYR A 277 -8.33 -16.32 -4.46
N LEU A 278 -9.27 -15.47 -4.93
CA LEU A 278 -10.69 -15.82 -5.03
C LEU A 278 -10.92 -17.02 -5.96
N ILE A 279 -10.27 -17.05 -7.11
CA ILE A 279 -10.37 -18.13 -8.11
C ILE A 279 -9.77 -19.43 -7.54
N GLU A 280 -8.54 -19.37 -7.03
CA GLU A 280 -7.81 -20.53 -6.52
C GLU A 280 -8.51 -21.20 -5.34
N ASN A 281 -9.25 -20.43 -4.52
CA ASN A 281 -9.99 -20.93 -3.37
C ASN A 281 -11.48 -21.17 -3.64
N ASN A 282 -11.92 -21.09 -4.92
CA ASN A 282 -13.32 -21.28 -5.35
C ASN A 282 -14.30 -20.38 -4.58
N LEU A 283 -13.94 -19.09 -4.40
CA LEU A 283 -14.76 -18.09 -3.69
C LEU A 283 -15.62 -17.22 -4.66
N VAL A 284 -15.50 -17.43 -5.95
CA VAL A 284 -16.28 -16.81 -7.02
C VAL A 284 -16.97 -17.85 -7.86
#